data_05d936adf4c0a39b07e64191575ace16
#
_entry.id   05d936adf4c0a39b07e64191575ace16
#
_cell.length_a   1.000
_cell.length_b   1.000
_cell.length_c   1.000
_cell.angle_alpha   90.00
_cell.angle_beta   90.00
_cell.angle_gamma   90.00
#
_symmetry.space_group_name_H-M   'P 1'
#
loop_
_entity.id
_entity.type
_entity.pdbx_description
1 polymer ?
#
loop_
_entity_poly.entity_id
_entity_poly.type
_entity_poly.pdbx_seq_one_letter_code
_entity_poly.pdbx_strand_id
1 'polypeptide(L)'
;MKIETIDLEFMDTGQVIASFLLLGEDGASAALVETGPTNCLDRLTAGLKDRGVSHEDVRQVFLTHIHLDHAGASGHLSGMLPNATFYVHEVGYPHHVDPSKLVKSATRIYGERMDELWGEARPVPEDRIRVLKDGVETEAAGGVLVAHDTPGHAYHHLAYLEPDSGALFTGDVAGIRLPGQSYIRPPTPPPEIDVEAWIQSINYMRQIDPACLWLTHFGSYEDVGRHLGELEQRLQDWLLFVEGQMDEGSGREEISDQLRAKGDAEMLAEGSDITESERYGLAGSYSMLTDGLMRYATRQREKR
;
A
#
# COMPACT_ATOMS: atom_id res chain seq x y z
N MET A 1 -19.68 -11.44 3.31
CA MET A 1 -19.21 -10.17 3.88
C MET A 1 -19.31 -9.08 2.83
N LYS A 2 -19.71 -7.84 3.19
CA LYS A 2 -19.75 -6.69 2.27
C LYS A 2 -18.46 -5.89 2.40
N ILE A 3 -17.86 -5.51 1.26
CA ILE A 3 -16.65 -4.68 1.23
C ILE A 3 -17.02 -3.29 0.70
N GLU A 4 -16.61 -2.24 1.41
CA GLU A 4 -16.82 -0.86 1.01
C GLU A 4 -15.51 -0.08 1.02
N THR A 5 -15.28 0.73 -0.01
CA THR A 5 -14.13 1.64 -0.08
C THR A 5 -14.45 2.94 0.66
N ILE A 6 -13.55 3.36 1.55
CA ILE A 6 -13.52 4.70 2.14
C ILE A 6 -12.39 5.47 1.45
N ASP A 7 -12.73 6.47 0.66
CA ASP A 7 -11.75 7.39 0.08
C ASP A 7 -11.25 8.34 1.17
N LEU A 8 -9.95 8.35 1.41
CA LEU A 8 -9.35 9.17 2.46
C LEU A 8 -9.09 10.60 2.01
N GLU A 9 -9.36 10.95 0.75
CA GLU A 9 -9.17 12.28 0.16
C GLU A 9 -7.80 12.89 0.54
N PHE A 10 -6.74 12.10 0.34
CA PHE A 10 -5.38 12.49 0.72
C PHE A 10 -4.96 13.80 0.05
N MET A 11 -4.47 14.76 0.85
CA MET A 11 -4.13 16.11 0.38
C MET A 11 -5.30 16.80 -0.35
N ASP A 12 -6.53 16.63 0.16
CA ASP A 12 -7.77 17.11 -0.45
C ASP A 12 -8.00 16.61 -1.89
N THR A 13 -7.35 15.50 -2.24
CA THR A 13 -7.46 14.84 -3.54
C THR A 13 -8.10 13.46 -3.38
N GLY A 14 -9.25 13.27 -4.02
CA GLY A 14 -9.95 11.99 -4.00
C GLY A 14 -9.23 10.91 -4.81
N GLN A 15 -9.48 9.66 -4.43
CA GLN A 15 -9.04 8.48 -5.16
C GLN A 15 -7.51 8.30 -5.24
N VAL A 16 -6.81 8.63 -4.16
CA VAL A 16 -5.36 8.42 -4.00
C VAL A 16 -5.06 7.33 -2.99
N ILE A 17 -5.67 7.39 -1.79
CA ILE A 17 -5.53 6.41 -0.72
C ILE A 17 -6.91 5.95 -0.27
N ALA A 18 -7.12 4.64 -0.21
CA ALA A 18 -8.32 4.00 0.30
C ALA A 18 -8.06 3.27 1.61
N SER A 19 -9.06 3.25 2.48
CA SER A 19 -9.24 2.24 3.52
C SER A 19 -10.44 1.37 3.13
N PHE A 20 -10.40 0.09 3.45
CA PHE A 20 -11.50 -0.81 3.12
C PHE A 20 -12.24 -1.21 4.39
N LEU A 21 -13.53 -0.94 4.40
CA LEU A 21 -14.44 -1.33 5.46
C LEU A 21 -15.11 -2.66 5.11
N LEU A 22 -14.91 -3.64 5.97
CA LEU A 22 -15.57 -4.94 5.91
C LEU A 22 -16.74 -4.94 6.86
N LEU A 23 -17.93 -5.29 6.37
CA LEU A 23 -19.17 -5.33 7.13
C LEU A 23 -19.70 -6.75 7.18
N GLY A 24 -19.96 -7.23 8.39
CA GLY A 24 -20.63 -8.51 8.63
C GLY A 24 -22.10 -8.48 8.20
N GLU A 25 -22.65 -9.64 7.88
CA GLU A 25 -24.07 -9.77 7.52
C GLU A 25 -25.02 -9.43 8.69
N ASP A 26 -24.50 -9.51 9.92
CA ASP A 26 -25.22 -9.13 11.14
C ASP A 26 -25.39 -7.62 11.33
N GLY A 27 -24.66 -6.80 10.53
CA GLY A 27 -24.61 -5.35 10.62
C GLY A 27 -24.02 -4.79 11.92
N ALA A 28 -23.43 -5.67 12.77
CA ALA A 28 -22.89 -5.31 14.08
C ALA A 28 -21.38 -5.52 14.21
N SER A 29 -20.77 -6.21 13.24
CA SER A 29 -19.33 -6.49 13.19
C SER A 29 -18.70 -5.78 12.02
N ALA A 30 -17.65 -5.02 12.29
CA ALA A 30 -16.88 -4.33 11.27
C ALA A 30 -15.38 -4.57 11.44
N ALA A 31 -14.67 -4.61 10.31
CA ALA A 31 -13.21 -4.62 10.28
C ALA A 31 -12.71 -3.60 9.26
N LEU A 32 -11.48 -3.15 9.42
CA LEU A 32 -10.78 -2.28 8.49
C LEU A 32 -9.58 -3.00 7.88
N VAL A 33 -9.34 -2.75 6.61
CA VAL A 33 -8.03 -2.98 5.98
C VAL A 33 -7.47 -1.61 5.63
N GLU A 34 -6.31 -1.29 6.16
CA GLU A 34 -5.60 -0.02 6.17
C GLU A 34 -6.25 1.07 7.03
N THR A 35 -5.40 1.97 7.51
CA THR A 35 -5.83 3.14 8.29
C THR A 35 -5.58 4.46 7.59
N GLY A 36 -4.69 4.46 6.59
CA GLY A 36 -4.19 5.68 5.99
C GLY A 36 -3.28 6.49 6.92
N PRO A 37 -2.86 7.67 6.49
CA PRO A 37 -2.07 8.60 7.28
C PRO A 37 -2.93 9.31 8.35
N THR A 38 -2.28 9.81 9.40
CA THR A 38 -2.97 10.46 10.53
C THR A 38 -3.74 11.71 10.12
N ASN A 39 -3.26 12.46 9.15
CA ASN A 39 -3.97 13.66 8.65
C ASN A 39 -5.22 13.32 7.82
N CYS A 40 -5.45 12.05 7.48
CA CYS A 40 -6.71 11.58 6.90
C CYS A 40 -7.68 10.96 7.93
N LEU A 41 -7.34 11.00 9.22
CA LEU A 41 -8.13 10.35 10.27
C LEU A 41 -9.59 10.83 10.33
N ASP A 42 -9.81 12.13 10.13
CA ASP A 42 -11.15 12.72 10.10
C ASP A 42 -11.98 12.19 8.92
N ARG A 43 -11.34 11.95 7.76
CA ARG A 43 -11.99 11.33 6.59
C ARG A 43 -12.37 9.88 6.85
N LEU A 44 -11.45 9.11 7.45
CA LEU A 44 -11.73 7.72 7.82
C LEU A 44 -12.89 7.62 8.82
N THR A 45 -12.87 8.43 9.88
CA THR A 45 -13.93 8.39 10.91
C THR A 45 -15.27 8.90 10.38
N ALA A 46 -15.28 9.90 9.52
CA ALA A 46 -16.48 10.33 8.80
C ALA A 46 -17.02 9.22 7.90
N GLY A 47 -16.13 8.53 7.17
CA GLY A 47 -16.48 7.41 6.31
C GLY A 47 -17.11 6.23 7.06
N LEU A 48 -16.66 5.92 8.28
CA LEU A 48 -17.31 4.96 9.16
C LEU A 48 -18.73 5.42 9.57
N LYS A 49 -18.82 6.66 10.04
CA LYS A 49 -20.09 7.25 10.50
C LYS A 49 -21.15 7.29 9.40
N ASP A 50 -20.77 7.68 8.18
CA ASP A 50 -21.67 7.76 7.03
C ASP A 50 -22.25 6.40 6.63
N ARG A 51 -21.55 5.31 7.03
CA ARG A 51 -21.96 3.91 6.86
C ARG A 51 -22.66 3.33 8.08
N GLY A 52 -22.92 4.16 9.09
CA GLY A 52 -23.60 3.75 10.32
C GLY A 52 -22.75 2.88 11.25
N VAL A 53 -21.42 2.85 11.06
CA VAL A 53 -20.49 2.08 11.90
C VAL A 53 -20.01 2.95 13.05
N SER A 54 -20.23 2.50 14.27
CA SER A 54 -19.68 3.12 15.47
C SER A 54 -18.23 2.66 15.71
N HIS A 55 -17.49 3.42 16.52
CA HIS A 55 -16.13 3.03 16.88
C HIS A 55 -16.06 1.71 17.66
N GLU A 56 -17.13 1.37 18.40
CA GLU A 56 -17.25 0.14 19.17
C GLU A 56 -17.50 -1.09 18.29
N ASP A 57 -18.01 -0.90 17.06
CA ASP A 57 -18.32 -1.99 16.12
C ASP A 57 -17.07 -2.48 15.37
N VAL A 58 -16.03 -1.63 15.25
CA VAL A 58 -14.78 -2.02 14.61
C VAL A 58 -13.96 -2.88 15.57
N ARG A 59 -13.77 -4.15 15.22
CA ARG A 59 -13.10 -5.14 16.05
C ARG A 59 -11.73 -5.57 15.54
N GLN A 60 -11.48 -5.44 14.27
CA GLN A 60 -10.22 -5.80 13.63
C GLN A 60 -9.75 -4.68 12.71
N VAL A 61 -8.44 -4.43 12.72
CA VAL A 61 -7.74 -3.56 11.78
C VAL A 61 -6.58 -4.36 11.20
N PHE A 62 -6.60 -4.60 9.91
CA PHE A 62 -5.56 -5.33 9.17
C PHE A 62 -4.67 -4.33 8.44
N LEU A 63 -3.36 -4.42 8.66
CA LEU A 63 -2.39 -3.54 8.03
C LEU A 63 -1.53 -4.34 7.07
N THR A 64 -1.47 -3.92 5.81
CA THR A 64 -0.65 -4.62 4.82
C THR A 64 0.83 -4.43 5.13
N HIS A 65 1.23 -3.23 5.48
CA HIS A 65 2.61 -2.91 5.86
C HIS A 65 2.69 -1.60 6.67
N ILE A 66 3.92 -1.22 7.09
CA ILE A 66 4.09 -0.12 8.05
C ILE A 66 4.18 1.28 7.42
N HIS A 67 4.17 1.44 6.10
CA HIS A 67 4.28 2.77 5.49
C HIS A 67 3.16 3.69 5.99
N LEU A 68 3.47 5.00 6.07
CA LEU A 68 2.61 5.94 6.80
C LEU A 68 1.28 6.20 6.11
N ASP A 69 1.21 6.02 4.81
CA ASP A 69 -0.01 6.08 4.00
C ASP A 69 -0.94 4.88 4.17
N HIS A 70 -0.46 3.80 4.79
CA HIS A 70 -1.23 2.60 5.11
C HIS A 70 -1.52 2.48 6.61
N ALA A 71 -0.52 2.69 7.44
CA ALA A 71 -0.57 2.41 8.87
C ALA A 71 -0.39 3.63 9.78
N GLY A 72 -0.23 4.84 9.22
CA GLY A 72 0.12 6.05 9.98
C GLY A 72 -0.86 6.42 11.08
N ALA A 73 -2.16 6.23 10.85
CA ALA A 73 -3.20 6.56 11.83
C ALA A 73 -3.43 5.47 12.90
N SER A 74 -2.75 4.33 12.84
CA SER A 74 -3.03 3.17 13.70
C SER A 74 -2.97 3.49 15.20
N GLY A 75 -1.97 4.26 15.63
CA GLY A 75 -1.83 4.64 17.03
C GLY A 75 -2.96 5.53 17.53
N HIS A 76 -3.42 6.48 16.71
CA HIS A 76 -4.58 7.32 17.04
C HIS A 76 -5.87 6.49 17.08
N LEU A 77 -6.07 5.63 16.08
CA LEU A 77 -7.23 4.74 16.01
C LEU A 77 -7.28 3.76 17.18
N SER A 78 -6.14 3.29 17.69
CA SER A 78 -6.12 2.42 18.86
C SER A 78 -6.73 3.06 20.11
N GLY A 79 -6.65 4.39 20.23
CA GLY A 79 -7.33 5.14 21.28
C GLY A 79 -8.81 5.41 21.00
N MET A 80 -9.25 5.36 19.74
CA MET A 80 -10.62 5.67 19.32
C MET A 80 -11.49 4.41 19.18
N LEU A 81 -10.89 3.28 18.80
CA LEU A 81 -11.56 2.00 18.54
C LEU A 81 -11.36 1.06 19.75
N PRO A 82 -12.21 1.12 20.78
CA PRO A 82 -11.96 0.46 22.08
C PRO A 82 -11.87 -1.08 21.97
N ASN A 83 -12.53 -1.66 20.98
CA ASN A 83 -12.64 -3.10 20.81
C ASN A 83 -11.70 -3.66 19.71
N ALA A 84 -10.95 -2.80 18.99
CA ALA A 84 -10.18 -3.25 17.84
C ALA A 84 -8.85 -3.92 18.23
N THR A 85 -8.51 -5.00 17.54
CA THR A 85 -7.18 -5.62 17.51
C THR A 85 -6.51 -5.29 16.18
N PHE A 86 -5.23 -4.93 16.22
CA PHE A 86 -4.43 -4.57 15.04
C PHE A 86 -3.60 -5.76 14.60
N TYR A 87 -3.76 -6.17 13.35
CA TYR A 87 -3.07 -7.32 12.77
C TYR A 87 -1.97 -6.84 11.84
N VAL A 88 -0.75 -7.31 12.07
CA VAL A 88 0.47 -6.80 11.43
C VAL A 88 1.44 -7.92 11.09
N HIS A 89 2.35 -7.67 10.14
CA HIS A 89 3.47 -8.55 9.85
C HIS A 89 4.50 -8.56 10.99
N GLU A 90 5.18 -9.71 11.24
CA GLU A 90 6.16 -9.83 12.34
C GLU A 90 7.31 -8.83 12.27
N VAL A 91 7.82 -8.53 11.06
CA VAL A 91 8.89 -7.53 10.86
C VAL A 91 8.38 -6.11 11.10
N GLY A 92 7.10 -5.85 10.80
CA GLY A 92 6.46 -4.54 11.03
C GLY A 92 6.09 -4.29 12.49
N TYR A 93 5.83 -5.35 13.26
CA TYR A 93 5.36 -5.27 14.65
C TYR A 93 6.13 -4.29 15.55
N PRO A 94 7.48 -4.29 15.61
CA PRO A 94 8.21 -3.38 16.48
C PRO A 94 7.98 -1.90 16.14
N HIS A 95 7.66 -1.59 14.88
CA HIS A 95 7.40 -0.22 14.42
C HIS A 95 6.00 0.28 14.78
N HIS A 96 5.06 -0.63 15.02
CA HIS A 96 3.74 -0.27 15.56
C HIS A 96 3.81 -0.03 17.07
N VAL A 97 4.64 -0.78 17.80
CA VAL A 97 4.87 -0.58 19.25
C VAL A 97 5.69 0.69 19.52
N ASP A 98 6.71 0.94 18.69
CA ASP A 98 7.52 2.15 18.73
C ASP A 98 7.81 2.67 17.32
N PRO A 99 7.06 3.67 16.83
CA PRO A 99 7.22 4.21 15.48
C PRO A 99 8.45 5.12 15.30
N SER A 100 9.25 5.37 16.34
CA SER A 100 10.35 6.35 16.33
C SER A 100 11.37 6.10 15.21
N LYS A 101 11.71 4.82 14.94
CA LYS A 101 12.64 4.45 13.86
C LYS A 101 12.01 4.66 12.47
N LEU A 102 10.72 4.33 12.32
CA LEU A 102 9.97 4.55 11.10
C LEU A 102 9.89 6.05 10.78
N VAL A 103 9.45 6.86 11.75
CA VAL A 103 9.37 8.32 11.63
C VAL A 103 10.74 8.91 11.27
N LYS A 104 11.81 8.50 11.96
CA LYS A 104 13.18 8.94 11.62
C LYS A 104 13.59 8.56 10.19
N SER A 105 13.20 7.40 9.71
CA SER A 105 13.48 6.99 8.33
C SER A 105 12.68 7.82 7.32
N ALA A 106 11.38 7.98 7.53
CA ALA A 106 10.49 8.76 6.70
C ALA A 106 10.91 10.24 6.64
N THR A 107 11.34 10.83 7.78
CA THR A 107 11.83 12.23 7.82
C THR A 107 13.04 12.46 6.89
N ARG A 108 13.88 11.44 6.66
CA ARG A 108 15.00 11.57 5.70
C ARG A 108 14.52 11.65 4.26
N ILE A 109 13.36 11.09 3.95
CA ILE A 109 12.76 11.07 2.61
C ILE A 109 11.93 12.33 2.39
N TYR A 110 11.06 12.66 3.35
CA TYR A 110 10.03 13.69 3.19
C TYR A 110 10.43 15.06 3.78
N GLY A 111 11.47 15.11 4.63
CA GLY A 111 11.99 16.35 5.21
C GLY A 111 10.93 17.14 5.96
N GLU A 112 10.81 18.42 5.63
CA GLU A 112 9.85 19.35 6.25
C GLU A 112 8.39 19.04 5.92
N ARG A 113 8.13 18.20 4.92
CA ARG A 113 6.78 17.82 4.53
C ARG A 113 6.18 16.66 5.37
N MET A 114 6.92 16.13 6.35
CA MET A 114 6.44 15.01 7.18
C MET A 114 5.07 15.28 7.81
N ASP A 115 4.92 16.44 8.47
CA ASP A 115 3.67 16.78 9.17
C ASP A 115 2.53 17.05 8.17
N GLU A 116 2.84 17.70 7.04
CA GLU A 116 1.87 17.98 5.98
C GLU A 116 1.33 16.68 5.35
N LEU A 117 2.21 15.73 5.06
CA LEU A 117 1.84 14.50 4.34
C LEU A 117 1.25 13.44 5.28
N TRP A 118 1.85 13.23 6.44
CA TRP A 118 1.58 12.04 7.23
C TRP A 118 0.97 12.32 8.61
N GLY A 119 1.20 13.53 9.15
CA GLY A 119 0.84 13.86 10.53
C GLY A 119 1.67 13.07 11.55
N GLU A 120 1.21 13.05 12.80
CA GLU A 120 1.90 12.38 13.90
C GLU A 120 1.63 10.87 13.91
N ALA A 121 2.67 10.05 13.79
CA ALA A 121 2.56 8.61 14.04
C ALA A 121 2.72 8.32 15.53
N ARG A 122 1.76 7.61 16.12
CA ARG A 122 1.74 7.20 17.54
C ARG A 122 1.91 5.70 17.70
N PRO A 123 2.41 5.22 18.85
CA PRO A 123 2.45 3.80 19.16
C PRO A 123 1.04 3.20 19.29
N VAL A 124 0.90 1.96 18.88
CA VAL A 124 -0.25 1.11 19.20
C VAL A 124 0.10 0.34 20.48
N PRO A 125 -0.78 0.28 21.51
CA PRO A 125 -0.54 -0.53 22.70
C PRO A 125 -0.25 -2.00 22.33
N GLU A 126 0.79 -2.56 22.92
CA GLU A 126 1.32 -3.90 22.57
C GLU A 126 0.28 -5.01 22.73
N ASP A 127 -0.57 -4.92 23.75
CA ASP A 127 -1.66 -5.87 24.02
C ASP A 127 -2.77 -5.85 22.97
N ARG A 128 -2.83 -4.78 22.15
CA ARG A 128 -3.78 -4.58 21.05
C ARG A 128 -3.24 -5.08 19.71
N ILE A 129 -2.00 -5.56 19.62
CA ILE A 129 -1.37 -6.02 18.39
C ILE A 129 -1.35 -7.54 18.34
N ARG A 130 -1.58 -8.10 17.15
CA ARG A 130 -1.39 -9.52 16.84
C ARG A 130 -0.56 -9.65 15.58
N VAL A 131 0.48 -10.46 15.66
CA VAL A 131 1.34 -10.77 14.53
C VAL A 131 0.70 -11.85 13.68
N LEU A 132 0.61 -11.62 12.38
CA LEU A 132 0.21 -12.62 11.40
C LEU A 132 1.41 -13.16 10.63
N LYS A 133 1.28 -14.39 10.17
CA LYS A 133 2.21 -15.10 9.28
C LYS A 133 1.46 -15.59 8.05
N ASP A 134 2.20 -15.97 7.04
CA ASP A 134 1.65 -16.57 5.83
C ASP A 134 0.70 -17.74 6.12
N GLY A 135 -0.44 -17.76 5.43
CA GLY A 135 -1.49 -18.78 5.55
C GLY A 135 -2.35 -18.71 6.81
N VAL A 136 -2.15 -17.71 7.68
CA VAL A 136 -2.96 -17.60 8.91
C VAL A 136 -4.34 -17.03 8.58
N GLU A 137 -5.37 -17.80 8.93
CA GLU A 137 -6.76 -17.39 8.89
C GLU A 137 -7.13 -16.59 10.14
N THR A 138 -7.81 -15.46 9.95
CA THR A 138 -8.25 -14.59 11.03
C THR A 138 -9.69 -14.16 10.81
N GLU A 139 -10.50 -14.21 11.86
CA GLU A 139 -11.86 -13.69 11.83
C GLU A 139 -11.84 -12.19 11.49
N ALA A 140 -12.73 -11.77 10.59
CA ALA A 140 -12.90 -10.40 10.15
C ALA A 140 -14.38 -10.12 9.84
N ALA A 141 -15.03 -9.30 10.64
CA ALA A 141 -16.42 -8.88 10.44
C ALA A 141 -17.39 -10.07 10.20
N GLY A 142 -17.23 -11.17 10.96
CA GLY A 142 -18.05 -12.38 10.81
C GLY A 142 -17.69 -13.29 9.64
N GLY A 143 -16.70 -12.96 8.84
CA GLY A 143 -16.06 -13.79 7.83
C GLY A 143 -14.60 -14.10 8.21
N VAL A 144 -13.76 -14.40 7.22
CA VAL A 144 -12.35 -14.75 7.39
C VAL A 144 -11.49 -13.97 6.41
N LEU A 145 -10.34 -13.50 6.89
CA LEU A 145 -9.23 -13.07 6.04
C LEU A 145 -8.05 -14.03 6.21
N VAL A 146 -7.44 -14.42 5.11
CA VAL A 146 -6.20 -15.22 5.07
C VAL A 146 -5.04 -14.28 4.75
N ALA A 147 -4.05 -14.24 5.65
CA ALA A 147 -2.85 -13.43 5.43
C ALA A 147 -1.89 -14.17 4.48
N HIS A 148 -1.34 -13.46 3.52
CA HIS A 148 -0.34 -13.96 2.59
C HIS A 148 0.90 -13.08 2.65
N ASP A 149 2.07 -13.68 2.90
CA ASP A 149 3.35 -12.96 2.91
C ASP A 149 3.73 -12.58 1.47
N THR A 150 3.83 -11.29 1.21
CA THR A 150 4.04 -10.73 -0.14
C THR A 150 5.15 -9.68 -0.14
N PRO A 151 6.40 -10.10 0.19
CA PRO A 151 7.54 -9.19 0.20
C PRO A 151 7.87 -8.66 -1.19
N GLY A 152 8.55 -7.54 -1.24
CA GLY A 152 9.10 -6.96 -2.47
C GLY A 152 8.98 -5.45 -2.51
N HIS A 153 7.77 -4.89 -2.37
CA HIS A 153 7.59 -3.47 -2.07
C HIS A 153 8.22 -3.13 -0.72
N ALA A 154 7.96 -3.96 0.27
CA ALA A 154 8.56 -3.93 1.61
C ALA A 154 8.72 -5.36 2.15
N TYR A 155 9.68 -5.57 3.08
CA TYR A 155 9.90 -6.90 3.70
C TYR A 155 8.81 -7.30 4.71
N HIS A 156 8.00 -6.34 5.14
CA HIS A 156 6.93 -6.49 6.13
C HIS A 156 5.55 -6.39 5.49
N HIS A 157 5.42 -6.83 4.23
CA HIS A 157 4.17 -6.70 3.48
C HIS A 157 3.34 -7.98 3.52
N LEU A 158 2.04 -7.83 3.86
CA LEU A 158 1.00 -8.86 3.78
C LEU A 158 -0.08 -8.44 2.79
N ALA A 159 -0.56 -9.37 1.99
CA ALA A 159 -1.85 -9.27 1.32
C ALA A 159 -2.90 -10.08 2.09
N TYR A 160 -4.18 -9.72 1.99
CA TYR A 160 -5.26 -10.39 2.71
C TYR A 160 -6.32 -10.88 1.74
N LEU A 161 -6.53 -12.21 1.70
CA LEU A 161 -7.57 -12.83 0.88
C LEU A 161 -8.85 -13.01 1.71
N GLU A 162 -9.98 -12.58 1.18
CA GLU A 162 -11.30 -12.99 1.60
C GLU A 162 -11.74 -14.17 0.72
N PRO A 163 -11.75 -15.41 1.25
CA PRO A 163 -11.84 -16.60 0.40
C PRO A 163 -13.21 -16.82 -0.23
N ASP A 164 -14.31 -16.33 0.37
CA ASP A 164 -15.66 -16.57 -0.13
C ASP A 164 -15.95 -15.77 -1.41
N SER A 165 -15.47 -14.52 -1.49
CA SER A 165 -15.62 -13.66 -2.69
C SER A 165 -14.40 -13.69 -3.60
N GLY A 166 -13.25 -14.18 -3.11
CA GLY A 166 -11.97 -14.10 -3.81
C GLY A 166 -11.38 -12.69 -3.84
N ALA A 167 -11.81 -11.78 -2.96
CA ALA A 167 -11.26 -10.44 -2.85
C ALA A 167 -9.88 -10.48 -2.19
N LEU A 168 -8.85 -9.96 -2.88
CA LEU A 168 -7.49 -9.85 -2.36
C LEU A 168 -7.14 -8.39 -2.11
N PHE A 169 -6.97 -8.01 -0.84
CA PHE A 169 -6.47 -6.70 -0.44
C PHE A 169 -4.96 -6.70 -0.56
N THR A 170 -4.44 -5.92 -1.48
CA THR A 170 -3.06 -6.06 -1.96
C THR A 170 -2.08 -5.04 -1.42
N GLY A 171 -2.55 -4.02 -0.66
CA GLY A 171 -1.69 -2.90 -0.33
C GLY A 171 -0.97 -2.39 -1.59
N ASP A 172 0.36 -2.33 -1.52
CA ASP A 172 1.21 -1.81 -2.58
C ASP A 172 1.80 -2.88 -3.52
N VAL A 173 1.72 -4.16 -3.12
CA VAL A 173 2.35 -5.23 -3.92
C VAL A 173 1.70 -5.43 -5.30
N ALA A 174 0.44 -4.99 -5.49
CA ALA A 174 -0.21 -4.95 -6.79
C ALA A 174 -0.13 -3.58 -7.49
N GLY A 175 0.63 -2.62 -6.93
CA GLY A 175 0.87 -1.34 -7.57
C GLY A 175 -0.25 -0.32 -7.39
N ILE A 176 -0.13 0.79 -8.10
CA ILE A 176 -1.06 1.93 -8.13
C ILE A 176 -1.84 1.91 -9.42
N ARG A 177 -3.17 1.96 -9.35
CA ARG A 177 -4.04 2.11 -10.54
C ARG A 177 -5.22 2.98 -10.19
N LEU A 178 -5.32 4.17 -10.79
CA LEU A 178 -6.40 5.09 -10.52
C LEU A 178 -7.68 4.69 -11.29
N PRO A 179 -8.87 5.02 -10.76
CA PRO A 179 -10.14 4.69 -11.41
C PRO A 179 -10.24 5.23 -12.83
N GLY A 180 -10.73 4.38 -13.74
CA GLY A 180 -10.86 4.74 -15.15
C GLY A 180 -9.55 4.70 -15.94
N GLN A 181 -8.41 4.41 -15.29
CA GLN A 181 -7.12 4.31 -15.96
C GLN A 181 -6.73 2.86 -16.26
N SER A 182 -6.02 2.67 -17.38
CA SER A 182 -5.40 1.38 -17.71
C SER A 182 -4.02 1.22 -17.10
N TYR A 183 -3.31 2.34 -16.93
CA TYR A 183 -1.92 2.39 -16.48
C TYR A 183 -1.75 1.93 -15.02
N ILE A 184 -0.77 1.06 -14.80
CA ILE A 184 -0.42 0.52 -13.48
C ILE A 184 1.00 0.94 -13.15
N ARG A 185 1.19 1.72 -12.07
CA ARG A 185 2.49 2.21 -11.62
C ARG A 185 3.03 1.35 -10.48
N PRO A 186 4.26 0.78 -10.57
CA PRO A 186 4.88 0.12 -9.43
C PRO A 186 5.38 1.17 -8.42
N PRO A 187 4.92 1.17 -7.16
CA PRO A 187 5.46 2.01 -6.10
C PRO A 187 6.78 1.41 -5.58
N THR A 188 7.90 2.04 -5.96
CA THR A 188 9.26 1.57 -5.63
C THR A 188 10.00 2.51 -4.68
N PRO A 189 9.47 2.81 -3.46
CA PRO A 189 10.13 3.74 -2.55
C PRO A 189 11.39 3.13 -1.92
N PRO A 190 12.41 3.96 -1.58
CA PRO A 190 13.50 3.51 -0.73
C PRO A 190 12.99 3.32 0.73
N PRO A 191 13.63 2.51 1.57
CA PRO A 191 14.91 1.86 1.31
C PRO A 191 14.81 0.36 0.99
N GLU A 192 13.62 -0.24 0.98
CA GLU A 192 13.45 -1.68 1.23
C GLU A 192 13.04 -2.49 0.01
N ILE A 193 12.81 -1.88 -1.14
CA ILE A 193 12.36 -2.64 -2.31
C ILE A 193 13.32 -3.78 -2.66
N ASP A 194 12.73 -4.90 -3.04
CA ASP A 194 13.39 -6.07 -3.61
C ASP A 194 12.60 -6.57 -4.82
N VAL A 195 13.08 -6.22 -6.02
CA VAL A 195 12.36 -6.50 -7.27
C VAL A 195 12.22 -8.00 -7.52
N GLU A 196 13.22 -8.80 -7.15
CA GLU A 196 13.17 -10.26 -7.31
C GLU A 196 12.10 -10.89 -6.39
N ALA A 197 12.08 -10.50 -5.12
CA ALA A 197 11.05 -10.92 -4.16
C ALA A 197 9.67 -10.45 -4.61
N TRP A 198 9.56 -9.24 -5.19
CA TRP A 198 8.28 -8.70 -5.66
C TRP A 198 7.71 -9.52 -6.83
N ILE A 199 8.55 -9.90 -7.78
CA ILE A 199 8.15 -10.80 -8.88
C ILE A 199 7.65 -12.15 -8.34
N GLN A 200 8.32 -12.69 -7.31
CA GLN A 200 7.87 -13.92 -6.64
C GLN A 200 6.50 -13.73 -5.98
N SER A 201 6.27 -12.60 -5.31
CA SER A 201 4.97 -12.25 -4.71
C SER A 201 3.87 -12.07 -5.77
N ILE A 202 4.18 -11.43 -6.91
CA ILE A 202 3.24 -11.34 -8.05
C ILE A 202 2.86 -12.74 -8.56
N ASN A 203 3.84 -13.64 -8.71
CA ASN A 203 3.59 -15.01 -9.12
C ASN A 203 2.79 -15.80 -8.07
N TYR A 204 3.03 -15.54 -6.79
CA TYR A 204 2.25 -16.12 -5.71
C TYR A 204 0.79 -15.63 -5.73
N MET A 205 0.54 -14.34 -5.92
CA MET A 205 -0.83 -13.82 -6.10
C MET A 205 -1.55 -14.46 -7.29
N ARG A 206 -0.86 -14.75 -8.41
CA ARG A 206 -1.44 -15.50 -9.53
C ARG A 206 -1.83 -16.93 -9.14
N GLN A 207 -1.07 -17.58 -8.24
CA GLN A 207 -1.38 -18.94 -7.76
C GLN A 207 -2.57 -18.94 -6.79
N ILE A 208 -2.76 -17.86 -6.00
CA ILE A 208 -3.95 -17.66 -5.18
C ILE A 208 -5.20 -17.59 -6.06
N ASP A 209 -5.06 -17.09 -7.31
CA ASP A 209 -6.14 -16.93 -8.29
C ASP A 209 -7.33 -16.11 -7.75
N PRO A 210 -7.09 -14.89 -7.23
CA PRO A 210 -8.16 -14.06 -6.68
C PRO A 210 -9.12 -13.61 -7.76
N ALA A 211 -10.40 -13.46 -7.40
CA ALA A 211 -11.41 -12.94 -8.32
C ALA A 211 -11.26 -11.43 -8.56
N CYS A 212 -10.71 -10.70 -7.58
CA CYS A 212 -10.57 -9.25 -7.64
C CYS A 212 -9.41 -8.79 -6.77
N LEU A 213 -8.62 -7.81 -7.27
CA LEU A 213 -7.60 -7.09 -6.51
C LEU A 213 -8.21 -5.81 -5.90
N TRP A 214 -7.99 -5.59 -4.62
CA TRP A 214 -8.36 -4.37 -3.91
C TRP A 214 -7.10 -3.60 -3.55
N LEU A 215 -6.83 -2.53 -4.31
CA LEU A 215 -5.63 -1.71 -4.20
C LEU A 215 -5.87 -0.55 -3.25
N THR A 216 -4.95 -0.34 -2.30
CA THR A 216 -4.98 0.88 -1.46
C THR A 216 -4.85 2.14 -2.32
N HIS A 217 -4.15 2.04 -3.48
CA HIS A 217 -3.97 3.11 -4.47
C HIS A 217 -4.54 2.75 -5.88
N PHE A 218 -5.80 2.57 -6.23
CA PHE A 218 -7.03 2.75 -5.55
C PHE A 218 -8.13 1.85 -6.15
N GLY A 219 -8.88 1.20 -5.24
CA GLY A 219 -10.13 0.53 -5.60
C GLY A 219 -9.96 -0.91 -6.08
N SER A 220 -11.02 -1.46 -6.69
CA SER A 220 -11.12 -2.86 -7.05
C SER A 220 -11.01 -3.11 -8.55
N TYR A 221 -10.30 -4.20 -8.94
CA TYR A 221 -10.05 -4.57 -10.33
C TYR A 221 -10.19 -6.08 -10.52
N GLU A 222 -11.04 -6.49 -11.48
CA GLU A 222 -11.32 -7.89 -11.81
C GLU A 222 -10.40 -8.44 -12.93
N ASP A 223 -9.70 -7.58 -13.66
CA ASP A 223 -8.78 -7.97 -14.73
C ASP A 223 -7.40 -8.41 -14.19
N VAL A 224 -7.42 -9.27 -13.16
CA VAL A 224 -6.27 -9.70 -12.34
C VAL A 224 -5.07 -10.14 -13.18
N GLY A 225 -5.30 -11.03 -14.14
CA GLY A 225 -4.22 -11.58 -14.98
C GLY A 225 -3.49 -10.50 -15.79
N ARG A 226 -4.26 -9.58 -16.42
CA ARG A 226 -3.71 -8.43 -17.14
C ARG A 226 -2.96 -7.50 -16.16
N HIS A 227 -3.62 -7.14 -15.06
CA HIS A 227 -3.09 -6.21 -14.07
C HIS A 227 -1.72 -6.67 -13.55
N LEU A 228 -1.62 -7.90 -13.05
CA LEU A 228 -0.37 -8.45 -12.52
C LEU A 228 0.70 -8.64 -13.61
N GLY A 229 0.29 -8.92 -14.86
CA GLY A 229 1.21 -9.04 -15.99
C GLY A 229 1.86 -7.70 -16.36
N GLU A 230 1.09 -6.64 -16.45
CA GLU A 230 1.57 -5.30 -16.76
C GLU A 230 2.42 -4.71 -15.62
N LEU A 231 2.03 -4.95 -14.37
CA LEU A 231 2.83 -4.54 -13.22
C LEU A 231 4.22 -5.19 -13.24
N GLU A 232 4.29 -6.51 -13.41
CA GLU A 232 5.54 -7.25 -13.47
C GLU A 232 6.44 -6.74 -14.58
N GLN A 233 5.89 -6.60 -15.79
CA GLN A 233 6.63 -6.11 -16.95
C GLN A 233 7.19 -4.71 -16.71
N ARG A 234 6.37 -3.79 -16.20
CA ARG A 234 6.78 -2.41 -15.95
C ARG A 234 7.83 -2.32 -14.84
N LEU A 235 7.69 -3.11 -13.77
CA LEU A 235 8.69 -3.17 -12.70
C LEU A 235 10.05 -3.59 -13.24
N GLN A 236 10.11 -4.61 -14.10
CA GLN A 236 11.33 -5.07 -14.76
C GLN A 236 11.88 -4.03 -15.73
N ASP A 237 11.03 -3.46 -16.58
CA ASP A 237 11.42 -2.46 -17.57
C ASP A 237 11.98 -1.18 -16.94
N TRP A 238 11.40 -0.75 -15.82
CA TRP A 238 11.88 0.41 -15.09
C TRP A 238 13.21 0.15 -14.39
N LEU A 239 13.38 -1.06 -13.81
CA LEU A 239 14.68 -1.43 -13.23
C LEU A 239 15.77 -1.44 -14.30
N LEU A 240 15.54 -2.12 -15.44
CA LEU A 240 16.51 -2.18 -16.56
C LEU A 240 16.82 -0.78 -17.11
N PHE A 241 15.81 0.08 -17.22
CA PHE A 241 15.97 1.45 -17.66
C PHE A 241 16.88 2.24 -16.69
N VAL A 242 16.62 2.17 -15.40
CA VAL A 242 17.40 2.87 -14.36
C VAL A 242 18.83 2.32 -14.33
N GLU A 243 19.03 1.00 -14.41
CA GLU A 243 20.37 0.38 -14.48
C GLU A 243 21.15 0.87 -15.71
N GLY A 244 20.51 0.96 -16.88
CA GLY A 244 21.12 1.46 -18.11
C GLY A 244 21.57 2.92 -17.96
N GLN A 245 20.71 3.77 -17.40
CA GLN A 245 21.06 5.17 -17.16
C GLN A 245 22.21 5.34 -16.15
N MET A 246 22.23 4.51 -15.11
CA MET A 246 23.36 4.48 -14.16
C MET A 246 24.67 4.04 -14.84
N ASP A 247 24.64 3.10 -15.79
CA ASP A 247 25.81 2.64 -16.54
C ASP A 247 26.33 3.71 -17.53
N GLU A 248 25.44 4.55 -18.06
CA GLU A 248 25.77 5.72 -18.87
C GLU A 248 26.36 6.88 -18.06
N GLY A 249 26.27 6.81 -16.71
CA GLY A 249 26.77 7.82 -15.79
C GLY A 249 25.82 8.98 -15.55
N SER A 250 24.53 8.83 -15.90
CA SER A 250 23.50 9.85 -15.64
C SER A 250 23.34 10.11 -14.14
N GLY A 251 23.13 11.38 -13.78
CA GLY A 251 22.89 11.80 -12.41
C GLY A 251 21.47 11.42 -11.94
N ARG A 252 21.28 11.35 -10.62
CA ARG A 252 20.00 10.96 -9.98
C ARG A 252 18.80 11.78 -10.49
N GLU A 253 18.95 13.10 -10.60
CA GLU A 253 17.87 14.00 -11.06
C GLU A 253 17.55 13.75 -12.54
N GLU A 254 18.57 13.57 -13.38
CA GLU A 254 18.41 13.24 -14.78
C GLU A 254 17.67 11.90 -14.96
N ILE A 255 18.05 10.86 -14.20
CA ILE A 255 17.37 9.55 -14.23
C ILE A 255 15.90 9.71 -13.83
N SER A 256 15.60 10.51 -12.80
CA SER A 256 14.23 10.77 -12.34
C SER A 256 13.38 11.47 -13.43
N ASP A 257 13.94 12.46 -14.11
CA ASP A 257 13.22 13.17 -15.18
C ASP A 257 13.00 12.28 -16.40
N GLN A 258 13.98 11.45 -16.75
CA GLN A 258 13.86 10.48 -17.83
C GLN A 258 12.88 9.35 -17.51
N LEU A 259 12.86 8.85 -16.26
CA LEU A 259 11.86 7.86 -15.80
C LEU A 259 10.46 8.45 -15.83
N ARG A 260 10.31 9.73 -15.46
CA ARG A 260 9.04 10.45 -15.59
C ARG A 260 8.59 10.49 -17.04
N ALA A 261 9.46 10.94 -17.95
CA ALA A 261 9.14 11.01 -19.36
C ALA A 261 8.75 9.64 -19.95
N LYS A 262 9.44 8.57 -19.52
CA LYS A 262 9.12 7.18 -19.89
C LYS A 262 7.72 6.78 -19.36
N GLY A 263 7.44 6.97 -18.08
CA GLY A 263 6.18 6.59 -17.48
C GLY A 263 4.99 7.39 -18.03
N ASP A 264 5.18 8.68 -18.29
CA ASP A 264 4.14 9.53 -18.92
C ASP A 264 3.86 9.08 -20.37
N ALA A 265 4.89 8.66 -21.11
CA ALA A 265 4.71 8.07 -22.45
C ALA A 265 3.99 6.73 -22.41
N GLU A 266 4.27 5.88 -21.41
CA GLU A 266 3.55 4.62 -21.17
C GLU A 266 2.07 4.87 -20.85
N MET A 267 1.77 5.85 -19.98
CA MET A 267 0.38 6.26 -19.68
C MET A 267 -0.40 6.61 -20.96
N LEU A 268 0.19 7.44 -21.80
CA LEU A 268 -0.43 7.84 -23.07
C LEU A 268 -0.59 6.66 -24.04
N ALA A 269 0.39 5.78 -24.14
CA ALA A 269 0.36 4.61 -25.02
C ALA A 269 -0.75 3.61 -24.61
N GLU A 270 -1.07 3.53 -23.33
CA GLU A 270 -2.14 2.69 -22.78
C GLU A 270 -3.52 3.38 -22.78
N GLY A 271 -3.61 4.58 -23.34
CA GLY A 271 -4.85 5.34 -23.41
C GLY A 271 -5.30 5.92 -22.07
N SER A 272 -4.40 5.99 -21.08
CA SER A 272 -4.66 6.66 -19.81
C SER A 272 -4.53 8.18 -19.96
N ASP A 273 -5.29 8.91 -19.10
CA ASP A 273 -5.27 10.37 -19.10
C ASP A 273 -3.99 10.90 -18.45
N ILE A 274 -3.17 11.61 -19.21
CA ILE A 274 -1.91 12.17 -18.71
C ILE A 274 -2.13 13.23 -17.61
N THR A 275 -3.30 13.86 -17.54
CA THR A 275 -3.63 14.80 -16.47
C THR A 275 -3.69 14.14 -15.09
N GLU A 276 -3.84 12.81 -15.05
CA GLU A 276 -3.78 12.00 -13.83
C GLU A 276 -2.35 11.76 -13.31
N SER A 277 -1.31 12.11 -14.08
CA SER A 277 0.09 11.88 -13.68
C SER A 277 0.43 12.53 -12.34
N GLU A 278 -0.13 13.70 -12.03
CA GLU A 278 0.03 14.37 -10.73
C GLU A 278 -0.64 13.58 -9.59
N ARG A 279 -1.84 13.04 -9.82
CA ARG A 279 -2.54 12.20 -8.83
C ARG A 279 -1.78 10.90 -8.55
N TYR A 280 -1.26 10.24 -9.60
CA TYR A 280 -0.30 9.13 -9.42
C TYR A 280 0.91 9.54 -8.61
N GLY A 281 1.38 10.79 -8.77
CA GLY A 281 2.52 11.36 -8.04
C GLY A 281 2.28 11.52 -6.55
N LEU A 282 1.03 11.68 -6.10
CA LEU A 282 0.67 11.72 -4.67
C LEU A 282 0.82 10.33 -4.01
N ALA A 283 0.53 9.25 -4.73
CA ALA A 283 0.73 7.88 -4.23
C ALA A 283 2.19 7.40 -4.41
N GLY A 284 2.94 7.98 -5.36
CA GLY A 284 4.34 7.61 -5.60
C GLY A 284 5.00 8.53 -6.61
N SER A 285 5.78 9.52 -6.12
CA SER A 285 6.48 10.47 -7.00
C SER A 285 7.64 9.79 -7.74
N TYR A 286 7.87 10.15 -9.00
CA TYR A 286 8.97 9.57 -9.79
C TYR A 286 10.33 9.76 -9.14
N SER A 287 10.55 10.87 -8.45
CA SER A 287 11.77 11.12 -7.68
C SER A 287 12.02 10.03 -6.63
N MET A 288 11.00 9.70 -5.84
CA MET A 288 11.06 8.66 -4.81
C MET A 288 11.20 7.26 -5.42
N LEU A 289 10.45 6.98 -6.49
CA LEU A 289 10.49 5.69 -7.19
C LEU A 289 11.89 5.43 -7.79
N THR A 290 12.50 6.47 -8.36
CA THR A 290 13.88 6.41 -8.86
C THR A 290 14.88 6.11 -7.76
N ASP A 291 14.76 6.75 -6.59
CA ASP A 291 15.64 6.51 -5.45
C ASP A 291 15.62 5.05 -4.99
N GLY A 292 14.45 4.44 -4.95
CA GLY A 292 14.31 3.03 -4.59
C GLY A 292 14.96 2.10 -5.62
N LEU A 293 14.68 2.30 -6.92
CA LEU A 293 15.26 1.50 -7.99
C LEU A 293 16.80 1.64 -8.06
N MET A 294 17.33 2.86 -7.98
CA MET A 294 18.77 3.10 -7.94
C MET A 294 19.45 2.43 -6.74
N ARG A 295 18.81 2.52 -5.57
CA ARG A 295 19.31 1.87 -4.36
C ARG A 295 19.30 0.35 -4.49
N TYR A 296 18.23 -0.23 -5.04
CA TYR A 296 18.16 -1.67 -5.31
C TYR A 296 19.25 -2.09 -6.30
N ALA A 297 19.40 -1.42 -7.45
CA ALA A 297 20.41 -1.69 -8.45
C ALA A 297 21.83 -1.62 -7.86
N THR A 298 22.12 -0.60 -7.03
CA THR A 298 23.41 -0.46 -6.35
C THR A 298 23.71 -1.66 -5.45
N ARG A 299 22.72 -2.06 -4.60
CA ARG A 299 22.87 -3.22 -3.71
C ARG A 299 23.09 -4.53 -4.47
N GLN A 300 22.46 -4.71 -5.63
CA GLN A 300 22.68 -5.90 -6.46
C GLN A 300 24.08 -5.93 -7.08
N ARG A 301 24.63 -4.77 -7.47
CA ARG A 301 26.02 -4.67 -7.96
C ARG A 301 27.06 -4.98 -6.88
N GLU A 302 26.82 -4.58 -5.64
CA GLU A 302 27.72 -4.86 -4.50
C GLU A 302 27.74 -6.36 -4.10
N LYS A 303 26.70 -7.11 -4.47
CA LYS A 303 26.61 -8.57 -4.20
C LYS A 303 27.29 -9.44 -5.26
N ARG A 304 27.56 -8.87 -6.45
CA ARG A 304 28.27 -9.54 -7.57
C ARG A 304 29.78 -9.44 -7.45
#